data_ad38ef606cc976412f07d9e8e7644df4
#
_entry.id   ad38ef606cc976412f07d9e8e7644df4
#
_cell.length_a   1.000
_cell.length_b   1.000
_cell.length_c   1.000
_cell.angle_alpha   90.00
_cell.angle_beta   90.00
_cell.angle_gamma   90.00
#
_symmetry.space_group_name_H-M   'P 1'
#
loop_
_entity.id
_entity.type
_entity.pdbx_description
1 polymer ?
#
loop_
_entity_poly.entity_id
_entity_poly.type
_entity_poly.pdbx_seq_one_letter_code
_entity_poly.pdbx_strand_id
1 'polypeptide(L)'
;MRRRGKGGGSVFYHEGKGKWVAQLTWIDPATGRKVKREKHCETRKEAERALADMVAAQAKGLLTDPSRLTTRDFALDYLKRLEREGLRPNSIRLAREELAHALPSLKDPKAHDPLGRMRLQEVKPVHVRAAVDRVAEAGYAPRTVNRVLMRLKALFREALRLELVARNPAEAVRLRLPKGEKTARALEPQEVARLLEAAEASRSKDMALLLRLMLQTGLRRGEALALQWRDIDLEAGELTVWRSWTKARGKGAFSEPKTPTAKRKVPLPRGLLLRLKARREELLERLTPEEVDGLFLVGGVKPVDPDAFNHYLRRLAEKAGLGRVRVHDLRHTWATLALSRGVPLEVVSERLGHASPTITLNVYRHLLEEERRGWVLDLEELLYPAPRAQA
;
A
#
# COMPACT_ATOMS: atom_id res chain seq x y z
N MET A 1 23.62 -54.07 -28.21
CA MET A 1 22.96 -53.20 -27.19
C MET A 1 23.79 -51.93 -26.95
N ARG A 2 23.37 -50.78 -27.49
CA ARG A 2 24.04 -49.50 -27.26
C ARG A 2 23.72 -49.02 -25.83
N ARG A 3 24.72 -48.87 -24.97
CA ARG A 3 24.59 -48.21 -23.68
C ARG A 3 24.17 -46.78 -23.87
N ARG A 4 22.92 -46.44 -23.46
CA ARG A 4 22.41 -45.07 -23.42
C ARG A 4 23.15 -44.30 -22.33
N GLY A 5 23.58 -43.09 -22.66
CA GLY A 5 24.33 -42.21 -21.75
C GLY A 5 23.55 -41.89 -20.46
N LYS A 6 24.28 -41.66 -19.37
CA LYS A 6 23.78 -41.22 -18.06
C LYS A 6 23.02 -39.89 -18.25
N GLY A 7 21.68 -39.89 -18.07
CA GLY A 7 20.85 -38.66 -18.10
C GLY A 7 19.69 -38.69 -19.07
N GLY A 8 19.50 -39.73 -19.90
CA GLY A 8 18.32 -39.89 -20.77
C GLY A 8 17.21 -40.67 -20.06
N GLY A 9 15.98 -40.17 -20.09
CA GLY A 9 14.81 -40.91 -19.63
C GLY A 9 14.55 -42.18 -20.44
N SER A 10 13.54 -42.95 -20.06
CA SER A 10 13.14 -44.21 -20.73
C SER A 10 11.67 -44.17 -21.12
N VAL A 11 11.38 -44.91 -22.21
CA VAL A 11 10.01 -45.20 -22.64
C VAL A 11 9.85 -46.72 -22.63
N PHE A 12 8.85 -47.23 -21.95
CA PHE A 12 8.53 -48.65 -21.82
C PHE A 12 7.02 -48.89 -21.73
N TYR A 13 6.61 -50.09 -22.06
CA TYR A 13 5.22 -50.51 -21.88
C TYR A 13 5.01 -51.11 -20.51
N HIS A 14 4.00 -50.63 -19.80
CA HIS A 14 3.64 -51.11 -18.47
C HIS A 14 2.45 -52.10 -18.59
N GLU A 15 2.76 -53.40 -18.60
CA GLU A 15 1.77 -54.44 -18.83
C GLU A 15 0.56 -54.39 -17.86
N GLY A 16 0.82 -54.20 -16.56
CA GLY A 16 -0.26 -54.15 -15.54
C GLY A 16 -1.20 -52.96 -15.67
N LYS A 17 -0.84 -51.91 -16.46
CA LYS A 17 -1.69 -50.72 -16.73
C LYS A 17 -2.12 -50.63 -18.18
N GLY A 18 -1.64 -51.48 -19.06
CA GLY A 18 -1.95 -51.45 -20.48
C GLY A 18 -1.51 -50.18 -21.20
N LYS A 19 -0.46 -49.48 -20.72
CA LYS A 19 -0.09 -48.15 -21.23
C LYS A 19 1.43 -48.00 -21.42
N TRP A 20 1.78 -47.18 -22.36
CA TRP A 20 3.18 -46.72 -22.54
C TRP A 20 3.54 -45.69 -21.48
N VAL A 21 4.73 -45.79 -20.92
CA VAL A 21 5.22 -44.87 -19.85
C VAL A 21 6.48 -44.19 -20.35
N ALA A 22 6.41 -42.87 -20.38
CA ALA A 22 7.60 -42.03 -20.49
C ALA A 22 8.11 -41.70 -19.08
N GLN A 23 9.36 -42.04 -18.79
CA GLN A 23 9.97 -41.84 -17.47
C GLN A 23 11.28 -41.02 -17.61
N LEU A 24 11.38 -39.95 -16.85
CA LEU A 24 12.60 -39.18 -16.68
C LEU A 24 13.01 -39.21 -15.21
N THR A 25 14.32 -39.39 -14.98
CA THR A 25 14.88 -39.38 -13.62
C THR A 25 16.11 -38.45 -13.63
N TRP A 26 16.14 -37.53 -12.66
CA TRP A 26 17.25 -36.60 -12.48
C TRP A 26 17.54 -36.37 -11.00
N ILE A 27 18.68 -35.75 -10.70
CA ILE A 27 18.97 -35.21 -9.36
C ILE A 27 18.54 -33.76 -9.33
N ASP A 28 17.63 -33.40 -8.42
CA ASP A 28 17.24 -32.02 -8.21
C ASP A 28 18.42 -31.23 -7.61
N PRO A 29 18.93 -30.22 -8.33
CA PRO A 29 20.09 -29.46 -7.87
C PRO A 29 19.84 -28.68 -6.59
N ALA A 30 18.61 -28.31 -6.28
CA ALA A 30 18.24 -27.56 -5.09
C ALA A 30 18.20 -28.44 -3.82
N THR A 31 17.78 -29.70 -3.94
CA THR A 31 17.56 -30.62 -2.81
C THR A 31 18.56 -31.76 -2.75
N GLY A 32 19.34 -32.00 -3.81
CA GLY A 32 20.25 -33.14 -3.96
C GLY A 32 19.52 -34.50 -4.06
N ARG A 33 18.21 -34.51 -4.12
CA ARG A 33 17.39 -35.74 -4.16
C ARG A 33 17.17 -36.23 -5.58
N LYS A 34 17.06 -37.55 -5.71
CA LYS A 34 16.72 -38.20 -6.97
C LYS A 34 15.20 -38.06 -7.19
N VAL A 35 14.82 -37.35 -8.25
CA VAL A 35 13.42 -37.13 -8.65
C VAL A 35 13.11 -38.01 -9.86
N LYS A 36 11.92 -38.62 -9.86
CA LYS A 36 11.40 -39.46 -10.92
C LYS A 36 10.07 -38.90 -11.39
N ARG A 37 9.94 -38.69 -12.71
CA ARG A 37 8.67 -38.25 -13.33
C ARG A 37 8.23 -39.23 -14.38
N GLU A 38 6.95 -39.58 -14.34
CA GLU A 38 6.32 -40.51 -15.28
C GLU A 38 5.09 -39.86 -15.93
N LYS A 39 4.89 -40.19 -17.22
CA LYS A 39 3.67 -39.85 -17.94
C LYS A 39 3.19 -41.11 -18.66
N HIS A 40 1.93 -41.49 -18.40
CA HIS A 40 1.28 -42.61 -19.06
C HIS A 40 0.60 -42.12 -20.35
N CYS A 41 0.81 -42.85 -21.45
CA CYS A 41 0.36 -42.54 -22.81
C CYS A 41 -0.29 -43.76 -23.40
N GLU A 42 -1.19 -43.58 -24.36
CA GLU A 42 -1.89 -44.70 -25.03
C GLU A 42 -0.95 -45.34 -26.10
N THR A 43 -0.08 -44.55 -26.72
CA THR A 43 0.80 -45.02 -27.78
C THR A 43 2.28 -44.78 -27.43
N ARG A 44 3.16 -45.60 -28.01
CA ARG A 44 4.61 -45.45 -27.90
C ARG A 44 5.10 -44.08 -28.41
N LYS A 45 4.54 -43.62 -29.52
CA LYS A 45 4.89 -42.33 -30.16
C LYS A 45 4.56 -41.17 -29.25
N GLU A 46 3.42 -41.22 -28.57
CA GLU A 46 3.05 -40.20 -27.55
C GLU A 46 3.99 -40.20 -26.34
N ALA A 47 4.40 -41.40 -25.90
CA ALA A 47 5.34 -41.50 -24.80
C ALA A 47 6.75 -40.99 -25.17
N GLU A 48 7.23 -41.23 -26.39
CA GLU A 48 8.47 -40.68 -26.91
C GLU A 48 8.42 -39.15 -26.99
N ARG A 49 7.32 -38.58 -27.48
CA ARG A 49 7.11 -37.13 -27.49
C ARG A 49 7.04 -36.55 -26.07
N ALA A 50 6.32 -37.19 -25.18
CA ALA A 50 6.24 -36.79 -23.77
C ALA A 50 7.60 -36.81 -23.08
N LEU A 51 8.46 -37.81 -23.39
CA LEU A 51 9.81 -37.86 -22.86
C LEU A 51 10.67 -36.72 -23.40
N ALA A 52 10.59 -36.42 -24.70
CA ALA A 52 11.31 -35.30 -25.32
C ALA A 52 10.90 -33.96 -24.68
N ASP A 53 9.60 -33.77 -24.46
CA ASP A 53 9.08 -32.57 -23.78
C ASP A 53 9.59 -32.46 -22.33
N MET A 54 9.65 -33.59 -21.59
CA MET A 54 10.19 -33.61 -20.24
C MET A 54 11.69 -33.30 -20.22
N VAL A 55 12.46 -33.87 -21.14
CA VAL A 55 13.92 -33.59 -21.25
C VAL A 55 14.18 -32.13 -21.60
N ALA A 56 13.41 -31.57 -22.56
CA ALA A 56 13.52 -30.16 -22.92
C ALA A 56 13.14 -29.23 -21.77
N ALA A 57 12.10 -29.59 -20.99
CA ALA A 57 11.70 -28.87 -19.80
C ALA A 57 12.74 -28.92 -18.68
N GLN A 58 13.39 -30.08 -18.48
CA GLN A 58 14.49 -30.24 -17.54
C GLN A 58 15.71 -29.37 -17.92
N ALA A 59 16.10 -29.41 -19.18
CA ALA A 59 17.23 -28.64 -19.70
C ALA A 59 17.00 -27.11 -19.53
N LYS A 60 15.74 -26.67 -19.51
CA LYS A 60 15.34 -25.27 -19.26
C LYS A 60 15.11 -24.96 -17.78
N GLY A 61 15.41 -25.86 -16.85
CA GLY A 61 15.13 -25.70 -15.42
C GLY A 61 13.64 -25.63 -15.06
N LEU A 62 12.76 -26.08 -15.99
CA LEU A 62 11.30 -26.00 -15.82
C LEU A 62 10.69 -27.24 -15.11
N LEU A 63 11.49 -28.28 -14.83
CA LEU A 63 11.05 -29.43 -14.05
C LEU A 63 11.45 -29.21 -12.58
N THR A 64 10.50 -28.74 -11.80
CA THR A 64 10.60 -28.75 -10.33
C THR A 64 10.08 -30.07 -9.79
N ASP A 65 10.59 -30.54 -8.65
CA ASP A 65 10.04 -31.69 -7.94
C ASP A 65 8.53 -31.47 -7.72
N PRO A 66 7.66 -32.46 -7.96
CA PRO A 66 6.24 -32.33 -7.65
C PRO A 66 6.05 -32.22 -6.14
N SER A 67 6.23 -31.03 -5.63
CA SER A 67 5.99 -30.68 -4.25
C SER A 67 4.52 -30.90 -3.91
N ARG A 68 4.25 -31.54 -2.76
CA ARG A 68 2.88 -31.64 -2.21
C ARG A 68 2.40 -30.29 -1.64
N LEU A 69 3.23 -29.25 -1.73
CA LEU A 69 2.97 -27.93 -1.18
C LEU A 69 1.73 -27.32 -1.84
N THR A 70 0.72 -27.05 -1.04
CA THR A 70 -0.48 -26.38 -1.52
C THR A 70 -0.27 -24.87 -1.63
N THR A 71 -1.11 -24.19 -2.42
CA THR A 71 -1.09 -22.71 -2.51
C THR A 71 -1.33 -22.06 -1.15
N ARG A 72 -2.18 -22.64 -0.31
CA ARG A 72 -2.41 -22.19 1.06
C ARG A 72 -1.17 -22.31 1.93
N ASP A 73 -0.52 -23.44 1.91
CA ASP A 73 0.66 -23.67 2.76
C ASP A 73 1.80 -22.74 2.36
N PHE A 74 2.00 -22.57 1.05
CA PHE A 74 2.96 -21.61 0.55
C PHE A 74 2.59 -20.16 0.94
N ALA A 75 1.31 -19.79 0.91
CA ALA A 75 0.86 -18.47 1.34
C ALA A 75 1.15 -18.20 2.82
N LEU A 76 0.99 -19.23 3.67
CA LEU A 76 1.36 -19.15 5.10
C LEU A 76 2.86 -18.95 5.28
N ASP A 77 3.69 -19.69 4.54
CA ASP A 77 5.14 -19.55 4.58
C ASP A 77 5.61 -18.21 4.02
N TYR A 78 4.99 -17.72 2.95
CA TYR A 78 5.24 -16.40 2.41
C TYR A 78 4.97 -15.30 3.45
N LEU A 79 3.86 -15.37 4.18
CA LEU A 79 3.54 -14.40 5.24
C LEU A 79 4.56 -14.45 6.37
N LYS A 80 5.03 -15.64 6.79
CA LYS A 80 6.09 -15.79 7.79
C LYS A 80 7.42 -15.21 7.31
N ARG A 81 7.74 -15.34 6.00
CA ARG A 81 8.95 -14.71 5.43
C ARG A 81 8.87 -13.20 5.49
N LEU A 82 7.74 -12.60 5.10
CA LEU A 82 7.54 -11.15 5.21
C LEU A 82 7.75 -10.66 6.66
N GLU A 83 7.38 -11.47 7.66
CA GLU A 83 7.64 -11.17 9.08
C GLU A 83 9.14 -11.19 9.41
N ARG A 84 9.87 -12.21 8.94
CA ARG A 84 11.33 -12.36 9.14
C ARG A 84 12.14 -11.28 8.41
N GLU A 85 11.67 -10.84 7.26
CA GLU A 85 12.27 -9.75 6.48
C GLU A 85 12.00 -8.36 7.10
N GLY A 86 11.35 -8.30 8.26
CA GLY A 86 11.12 -7.07 8.99
C GLY A 86 10.06 -6.13 8.37
N LEU A 87 9.15 -6.65 7.55
CA LEU A 87 8.06 -5.83 7.06
C LEU A 87 7.19 -5.32 8.21
N ARG A 88 6.69 -4.09 8.07
CA ARG A 88 5.85 -3.46 9.10
C ARG A 88 4.60 -4.31 9.39
N PRO A 89 4.21 -4.48 10.68
CA PRO A 89 3.08 -5.34 11.07
C PRO A 89 1.78 -5.05 10.31
N ASN A 90 1.50 -3.78 10.02
CA ASN A 90 0.32 -3.40 9.25
C ASN A 90 0.39 -3.84 7.78
N SER A 91 1.58 -3.86 7.18
CA SER A 91 1.77 -4.35 5.80
C SER A 91 1.54 -5.87 5.72
N ILE A 92 1.98 -6.61 6.74
CA ILE A 92 1.78 -8.06 6.85
C ILE A 92 0.30 -8.37 7.08
N ARG A 93 -0.38 -7.63 7.98
CA ARG A 93 -1.82 -7.74 8.21
C ARG A 93 -2.59 -7.54 6.91
N LEU A 94 -2.28 -6.49 6.17
CA LEU A 94 -2.92 -6.18 4.89
C LEU A 94 -2.66 -7.28 3.85
N ALA A 95 -1.42 -7.80 3.77
CA ALA A 95 -1.08 -8.90 2.88
C ALA A 95 -1.89 -10.16 3.21
N ARG A 96 -2.05 -10.47 4.50
CA ARG A 96 -2.87 -11.59 4.97
C ARG A 96 -4.35 -11.42 4.62
N GLU A 97 -4.90 -10.22 4.82
CA GLU A 97 -6.29 -9.90 4.50
C GLU A 97 -6.55 -10.01 2.99
N GLU A 98 -5.66 -9.44 2.17
CA GLU A 98 -5.76 -9.49 0.71
C GLU A 98 -5.68 -10.93 0.19
N LEU A 99 -4.75 -11.74 0.70
CA LEU A 99 -4.68 -13.17 0.34
C LEU A 99 -5.91 -13.93 0.80
N ALA A 100 -6.43 -13.65 2.00
CA ALA A 100 -7.57 -14.36 2.55
C ALA A 100 -8.89 -14.10 1.79
N HIS A 101 -8.99 -13.04 0.98
CA HIS A 101 -10.12 -12.87 0.06
C HIS A 101 -10.09 -13.93 -1.08
N ALA A 102 -8.91 -14.24 -1.62
CA ALA A 102 -8.75 -15.24 -2.67
C ALA A 102 -8.55 -16.65 -2.13
N LEU A 103 -8.01 -16.79 -0.92
CA LEU A 103 -7.69 -18.03 -0.21
C LEU A 103 -8.40 -18.03 1.15
N PRO A 104 -9.72 -18.24 1.20
CA PRO A 104 -10.51 -18.18 2.44
C PRO A 104 -10.01 -19.11 3.55
N SER A 105 -9.37 -20.21 3.19
CA SER A 105 -8.77 -21.16 4.13
C SER A 105 -7.64 -20.57 4.99
N LEU A 106 -7.12 -19.38 4.65
CA LEU A 106 -6.18 -18.65 5.51
C LEU A 106 -6.84 -18.07 6.77
N LYS A 107 -8.16 -17.84 6.75
CA LYS A 107 -8.96 -17.40 7.90
C LYS A 107 -9.65 -18.56 8.59
N ASP A 108 -10.34 -19.38 7.80
CA ASP A 108 -11.04 -20.56 8.26
C ASP A 108 -10.52 -21.78 7.49
N PRO A 109 -9.76 -22.69 8.13
CA PRO A 109 -9.22 -23.89 7.49
C PRO A 109 -10.29 -24.79 6.85
N LYS A 110 -11.54 -24.70 7.29
CA LYS A 110 -12.67 -25.48 6.77
C LYS A 110 -13.35 -24.81 5.57
N ALA A 111 -13.06 -23.53 5.31
CA ALA A 111 -13.67 -22.78 4.24
C ALA A 111 -13.46 -23.47 2.87
N HIS A 112 -14.44 -23.31 1.97
CA HIS A 112 -14.31 -23.74 0.58
C HIS A 112 -13.27 -22.90 -0.13
N ASP A 113 -12.12 -23.48 -0.43
CA ASP A 113 -10.96 -22.81 -1.03
C ASP A 113 -10.35 -23.66 -2.14
N PRO A 114 -10.93 -23.63 -3.35
CA PRO A 114 -10.41 -24.40 -4.47
C PRO A 114 -8.96 -24.05 -4.83
N LEU A 115 -8.61 -22.72 -4.84
CA LEU A 115 -7.26 -22.30 -5.16
C LEU A 115 -6.26 -22.67 -4.05
N GLY A 116 -6.64 -22.49 -2.80
CA GLY A 116 -5.77 -22.78 -1.65
C GLY A 116 -5.41 -24.25 -1.52
N ARG A 117 -6.33 -25.16 -1.87
CA ARG A 117 -6.14 -26.61 -1.82
C ARG A 117 -5.35 -27.17 -3.00
N MET A 118 -5.22 -26.41 -4.10
CA MET A 118 -4.44 -26.85 -5.26
C MET A 118 -2.95 -26.88 -4.92
N ARG A 119 -2.26 -27.88 -5.48
CA ARG A 119 -0.79 -27.88 -5.47
C ARG A 119 -0.27 -26.66 -6.21
N LEU A 120 0.73 -26.02 -5.65
CA LEU A 120 1.26 -24.73 -6.15
C LEU A 120 1.64 -24.82 -7.64
N GLN A 121 2.18 -25.94 -8.08
CA GLN A 121 2.63 -26.20 -9.46
C GLN A 121 1.50 -26.47 -10.44
N GLU A 122 0.32 -26.85 -9.95
CA GLU A 122 -0.87 -27.15 -10.78
C GLU A 122 -1.69 -25.88 -11.07
N VAL A 123 -1.40 -24.78 -10.38
CA VAL A 123 -2.13 -23.53 -10.55
C VAL A 123 -1.89 -22.94 -11.94
N LYS A 124 -2.99 -22.72 -12.66
CA LYS A 124 -3.03 -22.11 -13.98
C LYS A 124 -3.66 -20.71 -13.91
N PRO A 125 -3.47 -19.84 -14.90
CA PRO A 125 -4.10 -18.52 -14.94
C PRO A 125 -5.63 -18.55 -14.75
N VAL A 126 -6.32 -19.57 -15.27
CA VAL A 126 -7.77 -19.72 -15.11
C VAL A 126 -8.18 -19.90 -13.64
N HIS A 127 -7.38 -20.59 -12.84
CA HIS A 127 -7.67 -20.81 -11.41
C HIS A 127 -7.50 -19.51 -10.61
N VAL A 128 -6.45 -18.73 -10.93
CA VAL A 128 -6.24 -17.40 -10.34
C VAL A 128 -7.38 -16.47 -10.73
N ARG A 129 -7.78 -16.49 -12.02
CA ARG A 129 -8.89 -15.69 -12.51
C ARG A 129 -10.18 -16.02 -11.77
N ALA A 130 -10.54 -17.27 -11.66
CA ALA A 130 -11.75 -17.73 -10.94
C ALA A 130 -11.73 -17.32 -9.45
N ALA A 131 -10.56 -17.34 -8.79
CA ALA A 131 -10.44 -16.89 -7.41
C ALA A 131 -10.69 -15.39 -7.28
N VAL A 132 -10.20 -14.59 -8.22
CA VAL A 132 -10.39 -13.13 -8.22
C VAL A 132 -11.83 -12.76 -8.61
N ASP A 133 -12.45 -13.48 -9.54
CA ASP A 133 -13.84 -13.27 -9.94
C ASP A 133 -14.79 -13.53 -8.77
N ARG A 134 -14.57 -14.59 -7.96
CA ARG A 134 -15.33 -14.80 -6.71
C ARG A 134 -15.24 -13.63 -5.74
N VAL A 135 -14.09 -12.98 -5.66
CA VAL A 135 -13.95 -11.77 -4.83
C VAL A 135 -14.79 -10.62 -5.39
N ALA A 136 -14.85 -10.47 -6.71
CA ALA A 136 -15.69 -9.45 -7.35
C ALA A 136 -17.18 -9.75 -7.16
N GLU A 137 -17.61 -11.01 -7.34
CA GLU A 137 -18.98 -11.51 -7.15
C GLU A 137 -19.45 -11.38 -5.69
N ALA A 138 -18.53 -11.45 -4.72
CA ALA A 138 -18.81 -11.17 -3.32
C ALA A 138 -19.03 -9.67 -3.01
N GLY A 139 -19.07 -8.79 -4.02
CA GLY A 139 -19.39 -7.37 -3.89
C GLY A 139 -18.25 -6.48 -3.42
N TYR A 140 -17.01 -6.97 -3.43
CA TYR A 140 -15.86 -6.11 -3.06
C TYR A 140 -15.61 -5.03 -4.11
N ALA A 141 -15.23 -3.85 -3.62
CA ALA A 141 -14.92 -2.72 -4.49
C ALA A 141 -13.81 -3.07 -5.51
N PRO A 142 -13.86 -2.53 -6.75
CA PRO A 142 -12.90 -2.81 -7.82
C PRO A 142 -11.44 -2.65 -7.38
N ARG A 143 -11.16 -1.63 -6.56
CA ARG A 143 -9.83 -1.40 -5.99
C ARG A 143 -9.36 -2.55 -5.10
N THR A 144 -10.26 -3.14 -4.31
CA THR A 144 -9.97 -4.31 -3.45
C THR A 144 -9.66 -5.53 -4.30
N VAL A 145 -10.49 -5.79 -5.31
CA VAL A 145 -10.29 -6.91 -6.26
C VAL A 145 -8.93 -6.80 -6.95
N ASN A 146 -8.56 -5.61 -7.41
CA ASN A 146 -7.24 -5.38 -8.01
C ASN A 146 -6.09 -5.62 -7.02
N ARG A 147 -6.24 -5.20 -5.76
CA ARG A 147 -5.23 -5.42 -4.71
C ARG A 147 -5.04 -6.91 -4.42
N VAL A 148 -6.13 -7.68 -4.40
CA VAL A 148 -6.07 -9.15 -4.27
C VAL A 148 -5.27 -9.76 -5.42
N LEU A 149 -5.55 -9.38 -6.68
CA LEU A 149 -4.77 -9.85 -7.81
C LEU A 149 -3.28 -9.47 -7.71
N MET A 150 -2.98 -8.21 -7.35
CA MET A 150 -1.60 -7.77 -7.16
C MET A 150 -0.89 -8.56 -6.06
N ARG A 151 -1.61 -8.94 -5.01
CA ARG A 151 -1.06 -9.76 -3.92
C ARG A 151 -0.81 -11.21 -4.36
N LEU A 152 -1.70 -11.80 -5.16
CA LEU A 152 -1.48 -13.10 -5.77
C LEU A 152 -0.29 -13.09 -6.75
N LYS A 153 -0.13 -12.01 -7.52
CA LYS A 153 1.06 -11.82 -8.37
C LYS A 153 2.34 -11.80 -7.55
N ALA A 154 2.35 -11.10 -6.42
CA ALA A 154 3.50 -11.06 -5.52
C ALA A 154 3.80 -12.43 -4.89
N LEU A 155 2.76 -13.17 -4.45
CA LEU A 155 2.88 -14.52 -3.93
C LEU A 155 3.53 -15.47 -4.95
N PHE A 156 3.00 -15.52 -6.17
CA PHE A 156 3.54 -16.40 -7.22
C PHE A 156 4.87 -15.93 -7.81
N ARG A 157 5.19 -14.63 -7.71
CA ARG A 157 6.54 -14.13 -8.04
C ARG A 157 7.57 -14.65 -7.04
N GLU A 158 7.22 -14.70 -5.77
CA GLU A 158 8.07 -15.32 -4.75
C GLU A 158 8.23 -16.82 -4.98
N ALA A 159 7.14 -17.53 -5.34
CA ALA A 159 7.22 -18.95 -5.72
C ALA A 159 8.12 -19.18 -6.94
N LEU A 160 8.09 -18.28 -7.92
CA LEU A 160 8.96 -18.33 -9.10
C LEU A 160 10.42 -18.06 -8.71
N ARG A 161 10.70 -17.08 -7.85
CA ARG A 161 12.04 -16.77 -7.35
C ARG A 161 12.67 -17.94 -6.60
N LEU A 162 11.84 -18.72 -5.93
CA LEU A 162 12.26 -19.93 -5.20
C LEU A 162 12.23 -21.20 -6.07
N GLU A 163 12.02 -21.06 -7.37
CA GLU A 163 11.95 -22.16 -8.35
C GLU A 163 10.89 -23.23 -8.04
N LEU A 164 9.89 -22.88 -7.20
CA LEU A 164 8.77 -23.76 -6.85
C LEU A 164 7.74 -23.87 -7.98
N VAL A 165 7.72 -22.93 -8.90
CA VAL A 165 6.88 -22.90 -10.10
C VAL A 165 7.71 -22.44 -11.30
N ALA A 166 7.41 -22.99 -12.49
CA ALA A 166 8.12 -22.62 -13.72
C ALA A 166 7.70 -21.25 -14.29
N ARG A 167 6.55 -20.74 -13.88
CA ARG A 167 6.01 -19.43 -14.31
C ARG A 167 5.04 -18.90 -13.27
N ASN A 168 4.84 -17.58 -13.27
CA ASN A 168 3.83 -16.94 -12.43
C ASN A 168 2.44 -17.03 -13.09
N PRO A 169 1.50 -17.85 -12.57
CA PRO A 169 0.18 -18.02 -13.19
C PRO A 169 -0.70 -16.76 -13.06
N ALA A 170 -0.42 -15.90 -12.09
CA ALA A 170 -1.18 -14.67 -11.88
C ALA A 170 -0.78 -13.54 -12.86
N GLU A 171 0.40 -13.59 -13.49
CA GLU A 171 0.90 -12.51 -14.34
C GLU A 171 0.05 -12.31 -15.61
N ALA A 172 -0.45 -13.42 -16.17
CA ALA A 172 -1.31 -13.38 -17.35
C ALA A 172 -2.73 -12.86 -17.07
N VAL A 173 -3.14 -12.80 -15.79
CA VAL A 173 -4.49 -12.36 -15.43
C VAL A 173 -4.59 -10.84 -15.54
N ARG A 174 -5.56 -10.37 -16.34
CA ARG A 174 -5.90 -8.95 -16.54
C ARG A 174 -7.32 -8.71 -16.06
N LEU A 175 -7.53 -7.65 -15.30
CA LEU A 175 -8.87 -7.23 -14.86
C LEU A 175 -9.29 -5.98 -15.63
N ARG A 176 -10.49 -6.04 -16.20
CA ARG A 176 -11.18 -4.86 -16.73
C ARG A 176 -12.14 -4.38 -15.66
N LEU A 177 -11.62 -3.60 -14.71
CA LEU A 177 -12.41 -3.05 -13.64
C LEU A 177 -12.84 -1.63 -14.00
N PRO A 178 -14.07 -1.21 -13.63
CA PRO A 178 -14.48 0.17 -13.79
C PRO A 178 -13.51 1.07 -13.02
N LYS A 179 -13.20 2.23 -13.59
CA LYS A 179 -12.44 3.25 -12.86
C LYS A 179 -13.27 3.64 -11.65
N GLY A 180 -12.77 3.35 -10.45
CA GLY A 180 -13.41 3.81 -9.22
C GLY A 180 -13.48 5.34 -9.23
N GLU A 181 -14.55 5.90 -8.70
CA GLU A 181 -14.64 7.34 -8.48
C GLU A 181 -13.44 7.84 -7.68
N LYS A 182 -12.92 9.00 -8.08
CA LYS A 182 -11.88 9.68 -7.31
C LYS A 182 -12.49 10.04 -5.95
N THR A 183 -12.13 9.31 -4.91
CA THR A 183 -12.71 9.49 -3.57
C THR A 183 -12.00 10.57 -2.75
N ALA A 184 -10.99 11.24 -3.29
CA ALA A 184 -10.32 12.35 -2.63
C ALA A 184 -11.14 13.63 -2.83
N ARG A 185 -11.55 14.25 -1.71
CA ARG A 185 -12.29 15.51 -1.67
C ARG A 185 -11.37 16.58 -1.04
N ALA A 186 -11.25 17.72 -1.70
CA ALA A 186 -10.79 18.93 -1.06
C ALA A 186 -11.99 19.74 -0.60
N LEU A 187 -11.92 20.32 0.59
CA LEU A 187 -12.96 21.21 1.10
C LEU A 187 -12.74 22.61 0.53
N GLU A 188 -13.85 23.25 0.17
CA GLU A 188 -13.84 24.65 -0.24
C GLU A 188 -13.54 25.58 0.96
N PRO A 189 -13.03 26.82 0.75
CA PRO A 189 -12.73 27.74 1.84
C PRO A 189 -13.88 27.96 2.81
N GLN A 190 -15.12 28.05 2.33
CA GLN A 190 -16.32 28.23 3.16
C GLN A 190 -16.63 26.96 3.97
N GLU A 191 -16.33 25.77 3.43
CA GLU A 191 -16.49 24.50 4.14
C GLU A 191 -15.46 24.37 5.25
N VAL A 192 -14.22 24.81 4.99
CA VAL A 192 -13.15 24.86 6.02
C VAL A 192 -13.54 25.82 7.13
N ALA A 193 -14.09 27.00 6.81
CA ALA A 193 -14.55 27.97 7.81
C ALA A 193 -15.62 27.35 8.73
N ARG A 194 -16.68 26.76 8.17
CA ARG A 194 -17.74 26.08 8.95
C ARG A 194 -17.21 24.95 9.81
N LEU A 195 -16.26 24.17 9.31
CA LEU A 195 -15.64 23.08 10.06
C LEU A 195 -14.82 23.61 11.25
N LEU A 196 -14.10 24.73 11.08
CA LEU A 196 -13.32 25.37 12.11
C LEU A 196 -14.20 26.04 13.17
N GLU A 197 -15.31 26.68 12.78
CA GLU A 197 -16.32 27.26 13.69
C GLU A 197 -16.94 26.17 14.56
N ALA A 198 -17.36 25.04 13.95
CA ALA A 198 -17.88 23.90 14.69
C ALA A 198 -16.84 23.32 15.68
N ALA A 199 -15.55 23.38 15.32
CA ALA A 199 -14.46 22.94 16.19
C ALA A 199 -14.23 23.88 17.37
N GLU A 200 -14.33 25.20 17.18
CA GLU A 200 -14.23 26.18 18.26
C GLU A 200 -15.35 26.00 19.31
N ALA A 201 -16.56 25.71 18.85
CA ALA A 201 -17.70 25.40 19.70
C ALA A 201 -17.61 24.00 20.38
N SER A 202 -16.60 23.22 20.08
CA SER A 202 -16.41 21.88 20.65
C SER A 202 -15.84 21.95 22.07
N ARG A 203 -16.30 21.03 22.94
CA ARG A 203 -15.74 20.86 24.28
C ARG A 203 -14.30 20.34 24.26
N SER A 204 -13.91 19.64 23.22
CA SER A 204 -12.57 19.04 23.09
C SER A 204 -11.61 20.00 22.40
N LYS A 205 -10.97 20.87 23.20
CA LYS A 205 -10.01 21.87 22.70
C LYS A 205 -8.80 21.21 22.02
N ASP A 206 -8.33 20.11 22.55
CA ASP A 206 -7.20 19.36 21.98
C ASP A 206 -7.53 18.80 20.59
N MET A 207 -8.74 18.22 20.40
CA MET A 207 -9.17 17.72 19.11
C MET A 207 -9.39 18.86 18.08
N ALA A 208 -9.87 20.02 18.54
CA ALA A 208 -10.01 21.21 17.71
C ALA A 208 -8.62 21.75 17.28
N LEU A 209 -7.64 21.75 18.17
CA LEU A 209 -6.26 22.11 17.87
C LEU A 209 -5.63 21.15 16.85
N LEU A 210 -5.83 19.83 17.01
CA LEU A 210 -5.36 18.80 16.08
C LEU A 210 -5.96 19.00 14.68
N LEU A 211 -7.27 19.25 14.58
CA LEU A 211 -7.94 19.53 13.32
C LEU A 211 -7.32 20.74 12.63
N ARG A 212 -7.13 21.82 13.37
CA ARG A 212 -6.55 23.07 12.90
C ARG A 212 -5.11 22.87 12.42
N LEU A 213 -4.31 22.14 13.20
CA LEU A 213 -2.95 21.76 12.84
C LEU A 213 -2.93 21.03 11.49
N MET A 214 -3.74 20.01 11.33
CA MET A 214 -3.77 19.21 10.10
C MET A 214 -4.24 20.02 8.88
N LEU A 215 -5.24 20.89 9.03
CA LEU A 215 -5.73 21.76 7.97
C LEU A 215 -4.69 22.81 7.54
N GLN A 216 -3.82 23.26 8.45
CA GLN A 216 -2.87 24.33 8.18
C GLN A 216 -1.46 23.85 7.83
N THR A 217 -1.15 22.58 8.05
CA THR A 217 0.18 22.00 7.79
C THR A 217 0.19 20.86 6.78
N GLY A 218 -0.97 20.30 6.47
CA GLY A 218 -1.07 19.12 5.59
C GLY A 218 -0.46 17.84 6.16
N LEU A 219 -0.18 17.76 7.45
CA LEU A 219 0.39 16.57 8.10
C LEU A 219 -0.49 15.33 7.91
N ARG A 220 0.16 14.17 7.81
CA ARG A 220 -0.59 12.90 7.90
C ARG A 220 -1.13 12.73 9.32
N ARG A 221 -2.29 12.08 9.47
CA ARG A 221 -2.89 11.83 10.79
C ARG A 221 -1.89 11.25 11.79
N GLY A 222 -1.16 10.21 11.39
CA GLY A 222 -0.20 9.57 12.28
C GLY A 222 0.99 10.45 12.66
N GLU A 223 1.40 11.36 11.78
CA GLU A 223 2.44 12.36 12.05
C GLU A 223 1.92 13.36 13.09
N ALA A 224 0.73 13.93 12.86
CA ALA A 224 0.12 14.90 13.77
C ALA A 224 -0.16 14.33 15.17
N LEU A 225 -0.62 13.07 15.25
CA LEU A 225 -0.85 12.37 16.52
C LEU A 225 0.44 12.00 17.27
N ALA A 226 1.57 11.95 16.57
CA ALA A 226 2.87 11.60 17.17
C ALA A 226 3.64 12.81 17.70
N LEU A 227 3.21 14.04 17.37
CA LEU A 227 3.90 15.27 17.81
C LEU A 227 3.86 15.41 19.31
N GLN A 228 5.01 15.77 19.88
CA GLN A 228 5.16 16.22 21.25
C GLN A 228 5.54 17.72 21.26
N TRP A 229 5.40 18.39 22.38
CA TRP A 229 5.74 19.80 22.50
C TRP A 229 7.20 20.08 22.18
N ARG A 230 8.14 19.19 22.52
CA ARG A 230 9.55 19.26 22.15
C ARG A 230 9.84 19.20 20.64
N ASP A 231 8.87 18.78 19.84
CA ASP A 231 9.00 18.73 18.37
C ASP A 231 8.63 20.08 17.73
N ILE A 232 8.22 21.07 18.52
CA ILE A 232 7.75 22.39 18.08
C ILE A 232 8.69 23.46 18.57
N ASP A 233 9.35 24.14 17.66
CA ASP A 233 10.10 25.36 17.92
C ASP A 233 9.16 26.56 17.77
N LEU A 234 8.69 27.08 18.91
CA LEU A 234 7.77 28.21 18.95
C LEU A 234 8.43 29.55 18.62
N GLU A 235 9.76 29.66 18.73
CA GLU A 235 10.49 30.87 18.39
C GLU A 235 10.80 30.90 16.89
N ALA A 236 11.32 29.80 16.34
CA ALA A 236 11.50 29.68 14.89
C ALA A 236 10.15 29.56 14.12
N GLY A 237 9.05 29.27 14.82
CA GLY A 237 7.73 29.09 14.20
C GLY A 237 7.64 27.85 13.30
N GLU A 238 8.29 26.77 13.70
CA GLU A 238 8.30 25.51 12.91
C GLU A 238 8.12 24.28 13.79
N LEU A 239 7.68 23.17 13.17
CA LEU A 239 7.64 21.86 13.80
C LEU A 239 8.46 20.83 13.02
N THR A 240 9.00 19.84 13.72
CA THR A 240 9.77 18.74 13.14
C THR A 240 8.96 17.46 13.11
N VAL A 241 8.78 16.91 11.92
CA VAL A 241 8.15 15.60 11.70
C VAL A 241 9.24 14.53 11.59
N TRP A 242 9.27 13.57 12.52
CA TRP A 242 10.28 12.50 12.50
C TRP A 242 9.71 11.12 12.90
N ARG A 243 8.44 11.06 13.29
CA ARG A 243 7.76 9.82 13.67
C ARG A 243 6.27 9.86 13.32
N SER A 244 5.64 8.70 13.35
CA SER A 244 4.21 8.55 13.09
C SER A 244 3.60 7.57 14.07
N TRP A 245 2.44 7.89 14.63
CA TRP A 245 1.66 7.03 15.48
C TRP A 245 0.62 6.26 14.70
N THR A 246 0.61 4.94 14.85
CA THR A 246 -0.36 4.05 14.19
C THR A 246 -0.86 2.99 15.15
N LYS A 247 -2.08 2.49 14.91
CA LYS A 247 -2.67 1.41 15.69
C LYS A 247 -2.82 0.18 14.79
N ALA A 248 -2.28 -0.95 15.24
CA ALA A 248 -2.42 -2.24 14.58
C ALA A 248 -2.81 -3.31 15.60
N ARG A 249 -3.85 -4.09 15.33
CA ARG A 249 -4.39 -5.14 16.24
C ARG A 249 -4.68 -4.62 17.67
N GLY A 250 -5.27 -3.42 17.77
CA GLY A 250 -5.57 -2.80 19.06
C GLY A 250 -4.38 -2.22 19.83
N LYS A 251 -3.13 -2.49 19.37
CA LYS A 251 -1.91 -1.93 19.97
C LYS A 251 -1.41 -0.75 19.15
N GLY A 252 -1.10 0.34 19.84
CA GLY A 252 -0.44 1.49 19.24
C GLY A 252 1.06 1.25 19.11
N ALA A 253 1.65 1.77 18.02
CA ALA A 253 3.08 1.72 17.80
C ALA A 253 3.55 3.00 17.10
N PHE A 254 4.71 3.48 17.53
CA PHE A 254 5.44 4.49 16.76
C PHE A 254 6.18 3.82 15.61
N SER A 255 6.23 4.52 14.51
CA SER A 255 7.06 4.13 13.38
C SER A 255 7.86 5.32 12.91
N GLU A 256 9.12 5.09 12.64
CA GLU A 256 9.96 6.07 11.96
C GLU A 256 9.50 6.25 10.50
N PRO A 257 9.80 7.39 9.90
CA PRO A 257 9.55 7.62 8.49
C PRO A 257 10.20 6.54 7.61
N LYS A 258 9.56 6.22 6.49
CA LYS A 258 10.07 5.20 5.56
C LYS A 258 11.25 5.69 4.71
N THR A 259 11.42 7.00 4.59
CA THR A 259 12.45 7.63 3.76
C THR A 259 13.09 8.78 4.52
N PRO A 260 14.36 9.10 4.28
CA PRO A 260 15.02 10.27 4.88
C PRO A 260 14.26 11.58 4.63
N THR A 261 13.65 11.74 3.46
CA THR A 261 12.83 12.88 3.06
C THR A 261 11.54 13.05 3.86
N ALA A 262 11.15 12.02 4.60
CA ALA A 262 9.97 12.10 5.47
C ALA A 262 10.28 12.74 6.84
N LYS A 263 11.55 12.87 7.23
CA LYS A 263 11.98 13.75 8.34
C LYS A 263 12.12 15.16 7.76
N ARG A 264 11.25 16.06 8.21
CA ARG A 264 11.16 17.40 7.66
C ARG A 264 10.73 18.42 8.69
N LYS A 265 11.09 19.66 8.47
CA LYS A 265 10.58 20.82 9.17
C LYS A 265 9.38 21.39 8.41
N VAL A 266 8.35 21.79 9.15
CA VAL A 266 7.12 22.37 8.60
C VAL A 266 6.89 23.71 9.28
N PRO A 267 6.92 24.83 8.54
CA PRO A 267 6.65 26.14 9.11
C PRO A 267 5.19 26.25 9.54
N LEU A 268 4.98 26.95 10.64
CA LEU A 268 3.68 27.17 11.26
C LEU A 268 3.12 28.55 10.85
N PRO A 269 1.88 28.62 10.32
CA PRO A 269 1.21 29.89 10.11
C PRO A 269 1.04 30.67 11.42
N ARG A 270 1.17 31.99 11.35
CA ARG A 270 1.12 32.89 12.53
C ARG A 270 -0.07 32.61 13.47
N GLY A 271 -1.27 32.44 12.91
CA GLY A 271 -2.47 32.20 13.72
C GLY A 271 -2.46 30.86 14.46
N LEU A 272 -1.83 29.82 13.89
CA LEU A 272 -1.63 28.55 14.56
C LEU A 272 -0.55 28.66 15.63
N LEU A 273 0.55 29.35 15.34
CA LEU A 273 1.65 29.57 16.28
C LEU A 273 1.18 30.28 17.56
N LEU A 274 0.37 31.34 17.43
CA LEU A 274 -0.20 32.03 18.58
C LEU A 274 -1.07 31.14 19.45
N ARG A 275 -1.88 30.26 18.84
CA ARG A 275 -2.70 29.30 19.58
C ARG A 275 -1.86 28.23 20.31
N LEU A 276 -0.77 27.80 19.69
CA LEU A 276 0.17 26.87 20.31
C LEU A 276 0.91 27.53 21.49
N LYS A 277 1.36 28.78 21.33
CA LYS A 277 1.97 29.55 22.43
C LYS A 277 1.01 29.68 23.62
N ALA A 278 -0.23 30.14 23.40
CA ALA A 278 -1.24 30.24 24.43
C ALA A 278 -1.51 28.90 25.13
N ARG A 279 -1.62 27.79 24.34
CA ARG A 279 -1.84 26.47 24.92
C ARG A 279 -0.64 25.98 25.74
N ARG A 280 0.59 26.28 25.33
CA ARG A 280 1.80 25.96 26.10
C ARG A 280 1.84 26.75 27.41
N GLU A 281 1.48 28.02 27.40
CA GLU A 281 1.38 28.86 28.59
C GLU A 281 0.39 28.28 29.62
N GLU A 282 -0.82 27.89 29.17
CA GLU A 282 -1.80 27.22 30.04
C GLU A 282 -1.24 25.93 30.69
N LEU A 283 -0.40 25.19 29.99
CA LEU A 283 0.22 23.98 30.54
C LEU A 283 1.30 24.32 31.57
N LEU A 284 2.11 25.35 31.30
CA LEU A 284 3.18 25.81 32.18
C LEU A 284 2.67 26.42 33.50
N GLU A 285 1.39 26.77 33.61
CA GLU A 285 0.78 27.13 34.87
C GLU A 285 0.75 25.96 35.91
N ARG A 286 0.88 24.72 35.41
CA ARG A 286 0.70 23.51 36.27
C ARG A 286 1.85 22.50 36.14
N LEU A 287 2.69 22.63 35.16
CA LEU A 287 3.74 21.67 34.79
C LEU A 287 5.04 22.39 34.53
N THR A 288 6.17 21.73 34.76
CA THR A 288 7.48 22.25 34.40
C THR A 288 7.68 22.23 32.88
N PRO A 289 8.62 23.02 32.35
CA PRO A 289 8.94 23.02 30.92
C PRO A 289 9.29 21.62 30.40
N GLU A 290 10.05 20.84 31.17
CA GLU A 290 10.48 19.48 30.81
C GLU A 290 9.29 18.52 30.76
N GLU A 291 8.35 18.63 31.69
CA GLU A 291 7.12 17.85 31.68
C GLU A 291 6.26 18.18 30.46
N VAL A 292 6.09 19.48 30.16
CA VAL A 292 5.34 19.93 28.96
C VAL A 292 5.98 19.40 27.69
N ASP A 293 7.30 19.51 27.56
CA ASP A 293 8.03 19.05 26.37
C ASP A 293 7.88 17.53 26.13
N GLY A 294 7.67 16.76 27.20
CA GLY A 294 7.39 15.32 27.14
C GLY A 294 5.97 14.97 26.71
N LEU A 295 5.00 15.89 26.84
CA LEU A 295 3.60 15.64 26.49
C LEU A 295 3.42 15.59 24.96
N PHE A 296 2.47 14.76 24.54
CA PHE A 296 1.94 14.84 23.17
C PHE A 296 1.16 16.15 23.01
N LEU A 297 1.27 16.75 21.85
CA LEU A 297 0.58 18.00 21.53
C LEU A 297 -0.94 17.89 21.79
N VAL A 298 -1.48 16.70 21.50
CA VAL A 298 -2.87 16.33 21.77
C VAL A 298 -2.92 14.96 22.46
N GLY A 299 -3.56 14.90 23.64
CA GLY A 299 -3.69 13.67 24.42
C GLY A 299 -2.81 13.59 25.68
N GLY A 300 -1.93 14.55 25.93
CA GLY A 300 -1.11 14.61 27.14
C GLY A 300 -0.03 13.53 27.17
N VAL A 301 -0.03 12.67 28.20
CA VAL A 301 1.01 11.62 28.40
C VAL A 301 0.96 10.52 27.34
N LYS A 302 -0.19 10.30 26.70
CA LYS A 302 -0.37 9.29 25.65
C LYS A 302 -0.92 9.93 24.39
N PRO A 303 -0.53 9.46 23.20
CA PRO A 303 -1.09 9.97 21.97
C PRO A 303 -2.57 9.59 21.85
N VAL A 304 -3.36 10.45 21.23
CA VAL A 304 -4.78 10.19 20.95
C VAL A 304 -4.92 8.95 20.07
N ASP A 305 -5.96 8.15 20.36
CA ASP A 305 -6.35 7.02 19.52
C ASP A 305 -6.76 7.54 18.12
N PRO A 306 -6.18 7.00 17.04
CA PRO A 306 -6.53 7.41 15.69
C PRO A 306 -8.03 7.30 15.36
N ASP A 307 -8.73 6.33 15.96
CA ASP A 307 -10.15 6.14 15.74
C ASP A 307 -10.99 7.17 16.48
N ALA A 308 -10.54 7.64 17.65
CA ALA A 308 -11.19 8.72 18.39
C ALA A 308 -11.20 10.02 17.54
N PHE A 309 -10.09 10.35 16.87
CA PHE A 309 -10.05 11.50 15.98
C PHE A 309 -10.95 11.33 14.73
N ASN A 310 -11.02 10.12 14.17
CA ASN A 310 -11.95 9.84 13.07
C ASN A 310 -13.41 10.08 13.49
N HIS A 311 -13.79 9.63 14.69
CA HIS A 311 -15.15 9.84 15.24
C HIS A 311 -15.42 11.31 15.54
N TYR A 312 -14.44 12.02 16.07
CA TYR A 312 -14.54 13.46 16.31
C TYR A 312 -14.81 14.22 15.00
N LEU A 313 -13.97 14.01 13.98
CA LEU A 313 -14.09 14.67 12.67
C LEU A 313 -15.42 14.36 12.01
N ARG A 314 -15.89 13.11 12.07
CA ARG A 314 -17.21 12.76 11.50
C ARG A 314 -18.34 13.56 12.13
N ARG A 315 -18.43 13.57 13.46
CA ARG A 315 -19.46 14.33 14.19
C ARG A 315 -19.38 15.82 13.91
N LEU A 316 -18.15 16.33 13.78
CA LEU A 316 -17.93 17.74 13.48
C LEU A 316 -18.41 18.10 12.06
N ALA A 317 -18.07 17.28 11.08
CA ALA A 317 -18.50 17.44 9.69
C ALA A 317 -20.04 17.38 9.56
N GLU A 318 -20.70 16.47 10.28
CA GLU A 318 -22.16 16.38 10.38
C GLU A 318 -22.75 17.69 10.92
N LYS A 319 -22.22 18.22 12.04
CA LYS A 319 -22.66 19.51 12.62
C LYS A 319 -22.43 20.69 11.68
N ALA A 320 -21.38 20.69 10.90
CA ALA A 320 -21.06 21.73 9.93
C ALA A 320 -21.85 21.59 8.60
N GLY A 321 -22.69 20.56 8.45
CA GLY A 321 -23.46 20.29 7.24
C GLY A 321 -22.59 19.90 6.04
N LEU A 322 -21.43 19.24 6.26
CA LEU A 322 -20.48 18.94 5.19
C LEU A 322 -20.58 17.52 4.63
N GLY A 323 -21.47 16.68 5.19
CA GLY A 323 -21.53 15.28 4.85
C GLY A 323 -20.26 14.53 5.25
N ARG A 324 -19.84 13.54 4.45
CA ARG A 324 -18.68 12.70 4.79
C ARG A 324 -17.37 13.41 4.51
N VAL A 325 -16.61 13.74 5.56
CA VAL A 325 -15.25 14.24 5.51
C VAL A 325 -14.32 13.20 6.15
N ARG A 326 -13.27 12.79 5.45
CA ARG A 326 -12.24 11.86 5.97
C ARG A 326 -11.02 12.64 6.44
N VAL A 327 -10.29 12.09 7.39
CA VAL A 327 -9.07 12.73 7.90
C VAL A 327 -8.05 13.01 6.79
N HIS A 328 -7.97 12.16 5.76
CA HIS A 328 -7.06 12.40 4.64
C HIS A 328 -7.50 13.54 3.74
N ASP A 329 -8.78 13.87 3.73
CA ASP A 329 -9.33 15.00 2.97
C ASP A 329 -8.85 16.34 3.52
N LEU A 330 -8.54 16.45 4.82
CA LEU A 330 -7.92 17.64 5.42
C LEU A 330 -6.55 17.96 4.77
N ARG A 331 -5.75 16.93 4.56
CA ARG A 331 -4.46 17.06 3.87
C ARG A 331 -4.62 17.39 2.39
N HIS A 332 -5.61 16.79 1.72
CA HIS A 332 -5.96 17.15 0.34
C HIS A 332 -6.41 18.60 0.24
N THR A 333 -7.23 19.06 1.18
CA THR A 333 -7.67 20.45 1.29
C THR A 333 -6.48 21.40 1.39
N TRP A 334 -5.57 21.14 2.32
CA TRP A 334 -4.36 21.98 2.46
C TRP A 334 -3.57 22.05 1.14
N ALA A 335 -3.32 20.91 0.51
CA ALA A 335 -2.54 20.87 -0.72
C ALA A 335 -3.24 21.57 -1.90
N THR A 336 -4.55 21.37 -2.04
CA THR A 336 -5.37 22.04 -3.06
C THR A 336 -5.34 23.54 -2.87
N LEU A 337 -5.60 24.03 -1.65
CA LEU A 337 -5.59 25.46 -1.34
C LEU A 337 -4.19 26.09 -1.47
N ALA A 338 -3.11 25.35 -1.16
CA ALA A 338 -1.76 25.84 -1.35
C ALA A 338 -1.44 26.02 -2.84
N LEU A 339 -1.75 24.99 -3.66
CA LEU A 339 -1.53 25.06 -5.11
C LEU A 339 -2.37 26.15 -5.75
N SER A 340 -3.66 26.29 -5.41
CA SER A 340 -4.55 27.34 -5.94
C SER A 340 -4.14 28.78 -5.52
N ARG A 341 -3.22 28.90 -4.57
CA ARG A 341 -2.60 30.17 -4.16
C ARG A 341 -1.19 30.34 -4.76
N GLY A 342 -0.83 29.53 -5.78
CA GLY A 342 0.43 29.65 -6.49
C GLY A 342 1.65 29.12 -5.72
N VAL A 343 1.47 28.33 -4.64
CA VAL A 343 2.60 27.69 -3.97
C VAL A 343 3.22 26.65 -4.92
N PRO A 344 4.53 26.72 -5.22
CA PRO A 344 5.17 25.79 -6.14
C PRO A 344 4.95 24.33 -5.76
N LEU A 345 4.75 23.45 -6.76
CA LEU A 345 4.45 22.04 -6.59
C LEU A 345 5.52 21.32 -5.73
N GLU A 346 6.78 21.70 -5.94
CA GLU A 346 7.93 21.13 -5.21
C GLU A 346 7.83 21.44 -3.73
N VAL A 347 7.48 22.69 -3.37
CA VAL A 347 7.31 23.14 -1.98
C VAL A 347 6.13 22.40 -1.33
N VAL A 348 5.00 22.25 -2.05
CA VAL A 348 3.87 21.48 -1.56
C VAL A 348 4.25 20.00 -1.36
N SER A 349 4.98 19.41 -2.30
CA SER A 349 5.46 18.03 -2.23
C SER A 349 6.39 17.80 -1.04
N GLU A 350 7.34 18.71 -0.80
CA GLU A 350 8.27 18.66 0.33
C GLU A 350 7.53 18.77 1.66
N ARG A 351 6.66 19.75 1.82
CA ARG A 351 5.85 19.95 3.05
C ARG A 351 4.97 18.76 3.34
N LEU A 352 4.41 18.14 2.31
CA LEU A 352 3.65 16.90 2.45
C LEU A 352 4.55 15.69 2.77
N GLY A 353 5.85 15.75 2.53
CA GLY A 353 6.78 14.62 2.68
C GLY A 353 6.42 13.49 1.71
N HIS A 354 6.22 13.83 0.43
CA HIS A 354 6.12 12.86 -0.64
C HIS A 354 7.52 12.42 -1.08
N ALA A 355 7.69 11.14 -1.36
CA ALA A 355 8.98 10.61 -1.81
C ALA A 355 9.40 11.13 -3.20
N SER A 356 8.43 11.64 -3.97
CA SER A 356 8.66 12.25 -5.29
C SER A 356 7.58 13.30 -5.58
N PRO A 357 7.92 14.44 -6.20
CA PRO A 357 6.96 15.44 -6.69
C PRO A 357 5.91 14.85 -7.65
N THR A 358 6.24 13.77 -8.36
CA THR A 358 5.33 13.06 -9.25
C THR A 358 4.07 12.58 -8.53
N ILE A 359 4.17 12.25 -7.23
CA ILE A 359 3.00 11.84 -6.43
C ILE A 359 2.03 13.02 -6.32
N THR A 360 2.52 14.21 -5.99
CA THR A 360 1.74 15.46 -5.91
C THR A 360 1.16 15.81 -7.27
N LEU A 361 1.99 15.78 -8.33
CA LEU A 361 1.56 16.05 -9.69
C LEU A 361 0.40 15.14 -10.14
N ASN A 362 0.49 13.83 -9.91
CA ASN A 362 -0.55 12.88 -10.32
C ASN A 362 -1.89 13.09 -9.60
N VAL A 363 -1.85 13.56 -8.35
CA VAL A 363 -3.06 13.82 -7.56
C VAL A 363 -3.70 15.16 -7.95
N TYR A 364 -2.90 16.20 -8.19
CA TYR A 364 -3.36 17.58 -8.37
C TYR A 364 -3.19 18.11 -9.80
N ARG A 365 -2.90 17.25 -10.77
CA ARG A 365 -2.68 17.62 -12.19
C ARG A 365 -3.83 18.48 -12.76
N HIS A 366 -5.08 18.18 -12.40
CA HIS A 366 -6.24 18.91 -12.91
C HIS A 366 -6.24 20.39 -12.50
N LEU A 367 -5.77 20.73 -11.31
CA LEU A 367 -5.64 22.11 -10.86
C LEU A 367 -4.55 22.85 -11.66
N LEU A 368 -3.41 22.20 -11.88
CA LEU A 368 -2.31 22.75 -12.64
C LEU A 368 -2.62 22.89 -14.15
N GLU A 369 -3.52 22.08 -14.70
CA GLU A 369 -3.97 22.20 -16.09
C GLU A 369 -4.85 23.43 -16.31
N GLU A 370 -5.66 23.82 -15.33
CA GLU A 370 -6.44 25.07 -15.37
C GLU A 370 -5.54 26.30 -15.31
N GLU A 371 -4.55 26.31 -14.43
CA GLU A 371 -3.56 27.40 -14.35
C GLU A 371 -2.71 27.52 -15.60
N ARG A 372 -2.27 26.38 -16.19
CA ARG A 372 -1.44 26.36 -17.41
C ARG A 372 -2.10 27.01 -18.61
N ARG A 373 -3.43 27.03 -18.71
CA ARG A 373 -4.13 27.69 -19.81
C ARG A 373 -3.94 29.23 -19.79
N GLY A 374 -3.65 29.80 -18.65
CA GLY A 374 -3.33 31.22 -18.50
C GLY A 374 -1.84 31.55 -18.68
N TRP A 375 -0.97 30.55 -18.76
CA TRP A 375 0.47 30.75 -18.90
C TRP A 375 0.84 30.74 -20.39
N VAL A 376 0.62 31.85 -21.05
CA VAL A 376 1.10 32.12 -22.41
C VAL A 376 2.29 33.06 -22.28
N LEU A 377 3.46 32.65 -22.75
CA LEU A 377 4.61 33.53 -22.80
C LEU A 377 4.50 34.39 -24.06
N ASP A 378 4.16 35.64 -23.89
CA ASP A 378 4.26 36.64 -24.94
C ASP A 378 5.67 37.21 -24.95
N LEU A 379 6.47 36.77 -25.93
CA LEU A 379 7.84 37.24 -26.06
C LEU A 379 7.91 38.71 -26.49
N GLU A 380 6.93 39.22 -27.22
CA GLU A 380 6.88 40.61 -27.63
C GLU A 380 6.62 41.53 -26.45
N GLU A 381 5.67 41.16 -25.57
CA GLU A 381 5.43 41.89 -24.33
C GLU A 381 6.61 41.81 -23.36
N LEU A 382 7.35 40.71 -23.32
CA LEU A 382 8.54 40.55 -22.50
C LEU A 382 9.72 41.40 -23.00
N LEU A 383 9.92 41.43 -24.34
CA LEU A 383 11.06 42.12 -24.97
C LEU A 383 10.79 43.60 -25.18
N TYR A 384 9.55 44.00 -25.37
CA TYR A 384 9.09 45.37 -25.64
C TYR A 384 7.97 45.78 -24.67
N PRO A 385 8.26 45.85 -23.36
CA PRO A 385 7.20 46.18 -22.40
C PRO A 385 6.67 47.61 -22.71
N ALA A 386 5.32 47.68 -22.78
CA ALA A 386 4.66 48.98 -22.95
C ALA A 386 5.14 49.97 -21.84
N PRO A 387 5.37 51.23 -22.14
CA PRO A 387 5.81 52.23 -21.15
C PRO A 387 4.77 52.25 -20.02
N ARG A 388 5.24 52.02 -18.77
CA ARG A 388 4.38 52.11 -17.58
C ARG A 388 3.76 53.50 -17.56
N ALA A 389 2.43 53.58 -17.67
CA ALA A 389 1.71 54.81 -17.42
C ALA A 389 2.06 55.27 -16.00
N GLN A 390 2.70 56.41 -15.91
CA GLN A 390 2.97 57.07 -14.63
C GLN A 390 1.65 57.44 -14.00
N ALA A 391 1.33 56.83 -12.86
CA ALA A 391 0.18 57.15 -12.02
C ALA A 391 0.59 58.26 -11.03
#